data_eb0d7b614b8a6f2a34ed56a3084b27f3
#
_entry.id   eb0d7b614b8a6f2a34ed56a3084b27f3
#
_cell.length_a   1.000
_cell.length_b   1.000
_cell.length_c   1.000
_cell.angle_alpha   90.00
_cell.angle_beta   90.00
_cell.angle_gamma   90.00
#
_symmetry.space_group_name_H-M   'P 1'
#
loop_
_entity.id
_entity.type
_entity.pdbx_description
1 polymer ?
#
loop_
_entity_poly.entity_id
_entity_poly.type
_entity_poly.pdbx_seq_one_letter_code
_entity_poly.pdbx_strand_id
1 'polypeptide(L)'
;MTDNNPYTPPAVWTWQAENGGTFANINRPIAGATHDKPLAVGKHPLQLYSLATPNGVKVTVMLEELLAKNITDAEYDAWLIKIRDGHQFGSGFVEINPNSKIPALMDHSVSPPLRVFESGNILLYLADKFATLIPKDPAGRTECLSWLFWQMGSAPYLGGGFGHFYAYAPEKLPYPIDRFTMETKRQLDVLDRQLAEHSYV
;
A
#
# COMPACT_ATOMS: atom_id res chain seq x y z
N MET A 1 -40.82 -10.18 4.74
CA MET A 1 -40.44 -10.48 6.14
C MET A 1 -38.93 -10.65 6.10
N THR A 2 -38.21 -9.65 6.55
CA THR A 2 -36.76 -9.75 6.67
C THR A 2 -36.47 -10.63 7.89
N ASP A 3 -35.85 -11.77 7.67
CA ASP A 3 -35.34 -12.62 8.74
C ASP A 3 -34.37 -11.81 9.59
N ASN A 4 -34.86 -11.31 10.71
CA ASN A 4 -34.09 -10.57 11.70
C ASN A 4 -33.30 -11.54 12.59
N ASN A 5 -32.64 -12.54 12.00
CA ASN A 5 -31.75 -13.40 12.77
C ASN A 5 -30.42 -12.70 12.95
N PRO A 6 -30.06 -12.22 14.14
CA PRO A 6 -28.80 -11.52 14.33
C PRO A 6 -27.64 -12.47 14.04
N TYR A 7 -26.74 -12.05 13.15
CA TYR A 7 -25.52 -12.80 12.85
C TYR A 7 -24.74 -13.08 14.14
N THR A 8 -24.51 -14.36 14.40
CA THR A 8 -23.64 -14.81 15.50
C THR A 8 -22.32 -15.27 14.91
N PRO A 9 -21.20 -14.61 15.22
CA PRO A 9 -19.90 -15.02 14.72
C PRO A 9 -19.55 -16.43 15.24
N PRO A 10 -18.97 -17.30 14.39
CA PRO A 10 -18.54 -18.64 14.83
C PRO A 10 -17.40 -18.53 15.84
N ALA A 11 -17.30 -19.51 16.75
CA ALA A 11 -16.18 -19.57 17.71
C ALA A 11 -14.83 -19.71 17.01
N VAL A 12 -14.80 -20.40 15.86
CA VAL A 12 -13.63 -20.51 14.98
C VAL A 12 -14.08 -20.16 13.57
N TRP A 13 -13.50 -19.10 13.01
CA TRP A 13 -13.78 -18.72 11.64
C TRP A 13 -13.06 -19.66 10.66
N THR A 14 -13.77 -20.13 9.66
CA THR A 14 -13.23 -20.97 8.57
C THR A 14 -13.38 -20.26 7.24
N TRP A 15 -12.33 -20.34 6.42
CA TRP A 15 -12.33 -19.74 5.11
C TRP A 15 -13.21 -20.51 4.12
N GLN A 16 -13.96 -19.76 3.32
CA GLN A 16 -14.69 -20.24 2.16
C GLN A 16 -14.35 -19.35 0.97
N ALA A 17 -14.43 -19.87 -0.26
CA ALA A 17 -14.03 -19.14 -1.45
C ALA A 17 -14.83 -17.83 -1.67
N GLU A 18 -16.05 -17.77 -1.17
CA GLU A 18 -16.97 -16.63 -1.27
C GLU A 18 -16.72 -15.55 -0.20
N ASN A 19 -15.93 -15.86 0.83
CA ASN A 19 -15.62 -14.88 1.87
C ASN A 19 -14.94 -13.64 1.28
N GLY A 20 -15.48 -12.47 1.58
CA GLY A 20 -15.01 -11.20 1.02
C GLY A 20 -15.73 -10.75 -0.26
N GLY A 21 -16.69 -11.53 -0.79
CA GLY A 21 -17.53 -11.17 -1.93
C GLY A 21 -16.69 -10.78 -3.15
N THR A 22 -16.92 -9.62 -3.74
CA THR A 22 -16.21 -9.10 -4.92
C THR A 22 -14.68 -9.01 -4.73
N PHE A 23 -14.21 -8.98 -3.48
CA PHE A 23 -12.78 -8.87 -3.14
C PHE A 23 -12.16 -10.20 -2.70
N ALA A 24 -12.88 -11.31 -2.79
CA ALA A 24 -12.40 -12.63 -2.36
C ALA A 24 -11.08 -13.04 -3.04
N ASN A 25 -10.89 -12.62 -4.31
CA ASN A 25 -9.72 -12.99 -5.11
C ASN A 25 -8.44 -12.20 -4.78
N ILE A 26 -8.55 -11.08 -4.07
CA ILE A 26 -7.40 -10.21 -3.78
C ILE A 26 -6.84 -10.39 -2.37
N ASN A 27 -7.52 -11.18 -1.54
CA ASN A 27 -7.09 -11.51 -0.18
C ASN A 27 -7.23 -13.01 0.07
N ARG A 28 -6.37 -13.54 0.93
CA ARG A 28 -6.41 -14.94 1.37
C ARG A 28 -6.10 -15.04 2.85
N PRO A 29 -6.61 -16.06 3.55
CA PRO A 29 -6.32 -16.25 4.97
C PRO A 29 -4.92 -16.82 5.25
N ILE A 30 -4.18 -17.21 4.21
CA ILE A 30 -2.81 -17.74 4.30
C ILE A 30 -1.87 -16.98 3.38
N ALA A 31 -0.63 -16.83 3.79
CA ALA A 31 0.45 -16.27 2.98
C ALA A 31 1.07 -17.32 2.04
N GLY A 32 2.01 -16.88 1.19
CA GLY A 32 2.76 -17.74 0.29
C GLY A 32 2.23 -17.76 -1.16
N ALA A 33 3.03 -18.34 -2.06
CA ALA A 33 2.68 -18.41 -3.48
C ALA A 33 1.57 -19.45 -3.74
N THR A 34 0.71 -19.17 -4.73
CA THR A 34 -0.30 -20.11 -5.21
C THR A 34 0.09 -20.77 -6.53
N HIS A 35 1.01 -20.16 -7.27
CA HIS A 35 1.42 -20.63 -8.59
C HIS A 35 2.84 -20.13 -8.88
N ASP A 36 3.50 -20.81 -9.79
CA ASP A 36 4.79 -20.37 -10.27
C ASP A 36 4.62 -19.28 -11.33
N LYS A 37 5.26 -18.14 -11.08
CA LYS A 37 5.27 -16.99 -11.97
C LYS A 37 6.49 -16.13 -11.67
N PRO A 38 7.57 -16.26 -12.46
CA PRO A 38 8.74 -15.40 -12.32
C PRO A 38 8.38 -13.94 -12.64
N LEU A 39 9.12 -13.01 -12.05
CA LEU A 39 9.02 -11.61 -12.38
C LEU A 39 9.89 -11.26 -13.58
N ALA A 40 9.39 -10.37 -14.43
CA ALA A 40 10.21 -9.76 -15.46
C ALA A 40 11.24 -8.81 -14.86
N VAL A 41 12.42 -8.73 -15.45
CA VAL A 41 13.48 -7.79 -15.10
C VAL A 41 13.86 -7.04 -16.36
N GLY A 42 13.90 -5.72 -16.29
CA GLY A 42 14.24 -4.84 -17.40
C GLY A 42 15.71 -4.42 -17.38
N LYS A 43 15.99 -3.27 -17.97
CA LYS A 43 17.37 -2.75 -18.16
C LYS A 43 17.89 -1.91 -17.01
N HIS A 44 16.98 -1.26 -16.27
CA HIS A 44 17.37 -0.36 -15.19
C HIS A 44 17.60 -1.12 -13.88
N PRO A 45 18.46 -0.62 -12.99
CA PRO A 45 18.69 -1.28 -11.70
C PRO A 45 17.45 -1.31 -10.80
N LEU A 46 16.61 -0.28 -10.86
CA LEU A 46 15.38 -0.22 -10.07
C LEU A 46 14.23 -0.86 -10.84
N GLN A 47 13.61 -1.87 -10.24
CA GLN A 47 12.50 -2.61 -10.81
C GLN A 47 11.26 -2.43 -9.93
N LEU A 48 10.28 -1.66 -10.40
CA LEU A 48 9.03 -1.39 -9.68
C LEU A 48 7.93 -2.35 -10.14
N TYR A 49 7.38 -3.13 -9.22
CA TYR A 49 6.24 -4.02 -9.44
C TYR A 49 5.01 -3.44 -8.76
N SER A 50 4.07 -2.91 -9.54
CA SER A 50 3.01 -2.07 -9.00
C SER A 50 1.72 -2.10 -9.82
N LEU A 51 0.74 -1.32 -9.39
CA LEU A 51 -0.51 -0.99 -10.06
C LEU A 51 -0.89 0.44 -9.64
N ALA A 52 -1.62 1.17 -10.50
CA ALA A 52 -2.09 2.53 -10.24
C ALA A 52 -3.19 2.56 -9.15
N THR A 53 -2.80 2.20 -7.94
CA THR A 53 -3.57 2.37 -6.70
C THR A 53 -2.96 3.52 -5.89
N PRO A 54 -3.63 4.07 -4.88
CA PRO A 54 -3.05 5.14 -4.05
C PRO A 54 -1.66 4.80 -3.51
N ASN A 55 -1.41 3.54 -3.13
CA ASN A 55 -0.10 3.11 -2.65
C ASN A 55 0.95 2.98 -3.77
N GLY A 56 0.54 2.50 -4.95
CA GLY A 56 1.44 2.42 -6.11
C GLY A 56 1.84 3.79 -6.63
N VAL A 57 0.88 4.71 -6.72
CA VAL A 57 1.10 6.08 -7.21
C VAL A 57 2.12 6.83 -6.36
N LYS A 58 2.13 6.66 -5.03
CA LYS A 58 3.15 7.29 -4.16
C LYS A 58 4.58 6.99 -4.63
N VAL A 59 4.86 5.74 -4.95
CA VAL A 59 6.20 5.31 -5.37
C VAL A 59 6.54 5.84 -6.76
N THR A 60 5.59 5.83 -7.69
CA THR A 60 5.78 6.40 -9.01
C THR A 60 6.07 7.90 -8.92
N VAL A 61 5.28 8.66 -8.13
CA VAL A 61 5.51 10.08 -7.89
C VAL A 61 6.92 10.31 -7.33
N MET A 62 7.35 9.52 -6.34
CA MET A 62 8.70 9.66 -5.77
C MET A 62 9.80 9.45 -6.81
N LEU A 63 9.69 8.44 -7.66
CA LEU A 63 10.68 8.16 -8.70
C LEU A 63 10.70 9.28 -9.75
N GLU A 64 9.54 9.76 -10.19
CA GLU A 64 9.44 10.87 -11.14
C GLU A 64 9.99 12.20 -10.55
N GLU A 65 9.78 12.47 -9.27
CA GLU A 65 10.36 13.62 -8.58
C GLU A 65 11.91 13.53 -8.50
N LEU A 66 12.45 12.34 -8.31
CA LEU A 66 13.89 12.11 -8.36
C LEU A 66 14.46 12.37 -9.76
N LEU A 67 13.79 11.89 -10.80
CA LEU A 67 14.17 12.14 -12.21
C LEU A 67 14.06 13.63 -12.56
N ALA A 68 13.01 14.33 -12.12
CA ALA A 68 12.85 15.76 -12.30
C ALA A 68 13.97 16.58 -11.63
N LYS A 69 14.64 16.02 -10.61
CA LYS A 69 15.85 16.58 -10.00
C LYS A 69 17.15 16.21 -10.74
N ASN A 70 17.05 15.60 -11.92
CA ASN A 70 18.18 15.10 -12.73
C ASN A 70 18.99 14.00 -12.04
N ILE A 71 18.37 13.20 -11.18
CA ILE A 71 18.98 12.02 -10.57
C ILE A 71 18.77 10.84 -11.52
N THR A 72 19.64 10.68 -12.51
CA THR A 72 19.51 9.65 -13.56
C THR A 72 19.59 8.21 -13.02
N ASP A 73 20.28 8.01 -11.90
CA ASP A 73 20.36 6.70 -11.24
C ASP A 73 19.02 6.23 -10.64
N ALA A 74 18.01 7.13 -10.65
CA ALA A 74 16.63 6.80 -10.28
C ALA A 74 15.80 6.25 -11.47
N GLU A 75 16.37 6.11 -12.67
CA GLU A 75 15.69 5.44 -13.79
C GLU A 75 15.25 4.03 -13.38
N TYR A 76 14.04 3.65 -13.78
CA TYR A 76 13.41 2.41 -13.36
C TYR A 76 12.60 1.76 -14.47
N ASP A 77 12.39 0.44 -14.35
CA ASP A 77 11.39 -0.27 -15.13
C ASP A 77 10.16 -0.55 -14.29
N ALA A 78 8.96 -0.30 -14.82
CA ALA A 78 7.70 -0.51 -14.15
C ALA A 78 6.93 -1.71 -14.71
N TRP A 79 6.54 -2.64 -13.85
CA TRP A 79 5.86 -3.87 -14.18
C TRP A 79 4.46 -3.92 -13.57
N LEU A 80 3.45 -4.12 -14.41
CA LEU A 80 2.06 -4.18 -13.98
C LEU A 80 1.75 -5.49 -13.25
N ILE A 81 1.34 -5.40 -12.00
CA ILE A 81 0.83 -6.52 -11.21
C ILE A 81 -0.71 -6.47 -11.20
N LYS A 82 -1.34 -7.33 -11.98
CA LYS A 82 -2.79 -7.43 -12.08
C LYS A 82 -3.36 -8.16 -10.86
N ILE A 83 -3.69 -7.39 -9.81
CA ILE A 83 -4.13 -7.98 -8.53
C ILE A 83 -5.46 -8.76 -8.63
N ARG A 84 -6.33 -8.40 -9.57
CA ARG A 84 -7.58 -9.13 -9.82
C ARG A 84 -7.35 -10.50 -10.45
N ASP A 85 -6.23 -10.67 -11.16
CA ASP A 85 -5.81 -11.92 -11.79
C ASP A 85 -4.89 -12.75 -10.86
N GLY A 86 -4.71 -12.30 -9.61
CA GLY A 86 -3.90 -13.00 -8.60
C GLY A 86 -2.38 -12.92 -8.82
N HIS A 87 -1.87 -12.01 -9.67
CA HIS A 87 -0.44 -11.89 -9.96
C HIS A 87 0.43 -11.64 -8.72
N GLN A 88 -0.14 -11.00 -7.68
CA GLN A 88 0.54 -10.78 -6.39
C GLN A 88 0.80 -12.06 -5.60
N PHE A 89 0.19 -13.19 -6.00
CA PHE A 89 0.38 -14.50 -5.40
C PHE A 89 1.29 -15.42 -6.22
N GLY A 90 1.91 -14.92 -7.31
CA GLY A 90 2.93 -15.63 -8.04
C GLY A 90 4.23 -15.76 -7.24
N SER A 91 4.99 -16.87 -7.44
CA SER A 91 6.20 -17.18 -6.69
C SER A 91 7.20 -16.02 -6.65
N GLY A 92 7.52 -15.43 -7.81
CA GLY A 92 8.47 -14.32 -7.90
C GLY A 92 8.01 -13.06 -7.17
N PHE A 93 6.71 -12.74 -7.16
CA PHE A 93 6.23 -11.57 -6.41
C PHE A 93 6.25 -11.83 -4.89
N VAL A 94 5.86 -13.02 -4.46
CA VAL A 94 5.90 -13.42 -3.04
C VAL A 94 7.33 -13.44 -2.50
N GLU A 95 8.31 -13.78 -3.32
CA GLU A 95 9.73 -13.75 -2.95
C GLU A 95 10.19 -12.32 -2.60
N ILE A 96 9.77 -11.31 -3.38
CA ILE A 96 10.13 -9.91 -3.13
C ILE A 96 9.22 -9.25 -2.09
N ASN A 97 7.95 -9.67 -1.98
CA ASN A 97 7.03 -9.17 -0.97
C ASN A 97 6.18 -10.30 -0.36
N PRO A 98 6.58 -10.82 0.80
CA PRO A 98 5.86 -11.91 1.47
C PRO A 98 4.43 -11.53 1.92
N ASN A 99 4.12 -10.23 1.99
CA ASN A 99 2.78 -9.71 2.27
C ASN A 99 1.84 -9.80 1.05
N SER A 100 2.37 -10.10 -0.16
CA SER A 100 1.60 -10.19 -1.42
C SER A 100 0.76 -8.94 -1.71
N LYS A 101 1.30 -7.77 -1.42
CA LYS A 101 0.67 -6.45 -1.68
C LYS A 101 1.58 -5.58 -2.55
N ILE A 102 0.98 -4.88 -3.52
CA ILE A 102 1.67 -3.85 -4.30
C ILE A 102 1.72 -2.54 -3.50
N PRO A 103 2.73 -1.71 -3.73
CA PRO A 103 3.92 -1.89 -4.58
C PRO A 103 5.04 -2.71 -3.91
N ALA A 104 5.98 -3.21 -4.72
CA ALA A 104 7.26 -3.75 -4.30
C ALA A 104 8.36 -3.25 -5.25
N LEU A 105 9.57 -3.07 -4.75
CA LEU A 105 10.73 -2.62 -5.49
C LEU A 105 11.87 -3.63 -5.32
N MET A 106 12.58 -3.92 -6.42
CA MET A 106 13.88 -4.57 -6.38
C MET A 106 14.95 -3.57 -6.81
N ASP A 107 16.02 -3.48 -6.04
CA ASP A 107 17.19 -2.70 -6.40
C ASP A 107 18.36 -3.63 -6.74
N HIS A 108 18.70 -3.68 -8.01
CA HIS A 108 19.83 -4.44 -8.57
C HIS A 108 21.12 -3.62 -8.64
N SER A 109 21.14 -2.36 -8.19
CA SER A 109 22.37 -1.56 -8.12
C SER A 109 23.31 -1.96 -6.97
N VAL A 110 22.83 -2.83 -6.09
CA VAL A 110 23.56 -3.37 -4.93
C VAL A 110 23.69 -4.89 -5.03
N SER A 111 24.70 -5.47 -4.38
CA SER A 111 24.93 -6.91 -4.40
C SER A 111 24.99 -7.47 -2.97
N PRO A 112 24.16 -8.46 -2.62
CA PRO A 112 23.07 -9.01 -3.43
C PRO A 112 21.96 -7.99 -3.69
N PRO A 113 21.11 -8.17 -4.72
CA PRO A 113 19.97 -7.31 -4.98
C PRO A 113 19.05 -7.18 -3.76
N LEU A 114 18.58 -5.97 -3.52
CA LEU A 114 17.78 -5.66 -2.34
C LEU A 114 16.30 -5.55 -2.70
N ARG A 115 15.46 -6.34 -2.01
CA ARG A 115 14.01 -6.18 -2.06
C ARG A 115 13.54 -5.13 -1.07
N VAL A 116 12.64 -4.27 -1.51
CA VAL A 116 12.01 -3.25 -0.66
C VAL A 116 10.50 -3.34 -0.85
N PHE A 117 9.77 -3.58 0.22
CA PHE A 117 8.31 -3.61 0.21
C PHE A 117 7.75 -2.71 1.32
N GLU A 118 6.43 -2.50 1.33
CA GLU A 118 5.68 -1.44 1.99
C GLU A 118 5.95 -0.07 1.34
N SER A 119 4.88 0.58 0.87
CA SER A 119 5.00 1.82 0.09
C SER A 119 5.72 2.94 0.85
N GLY A 120 5.49 3.09 2.16
CA GLY A 120 6.21 4.05 2.99
C GLY A 120 7.70 3.72 3.13
N ASN A 121 8.04 2.44 3.27
CA ASN A 121 9.44 2.02 3.31
C ASN A 121 10.15 2.22 1.97
N ILE A 122 9.47 2.03 0.84
CA ILE A 122 10.02 2.32 -0.48
C ILE A 122 10.34 3.82 -0.61
N LEU A 123 9.43 4.70 -0.17
CA LEU A 123 9.69 6.16 -0.16
C LEU A 123 10.92 6.50 0.68
N LEU A 124 11.01 5.97 1.90
CA LEU A 124 12.13 6.20 2.80
C LEU A 124 13.45 5.68 2.20
N TYR A 125 13.42 4.45 1.67
CA TYR A 125 14.59 3.84 1.02
C TYR A 125 15.13 4.70 -0.13
N LEU A 126 14.24 5.16 -1.03
CA LEU A 126 14.62 6.01 -2.16
C LEU A 126 15.14 7.37 -1.69
N ALA A 127 14.52 7.98 -0.68
CA ALA A 127 14.98 9.23 -0.11
C ALA A 127 16.38 9.11 0.50
N ASP A 128 16.65 8.05 1.22
CA ASP A 128 17.96 7.78 1.83
C ASP A 128 19.01 7.41 0.77
N LYS A 129 18.66 6.55 -0.19
CA LYS A 129 19.54 6.15 -1.29
C LYS A 129 20.05 7.35 -2.09
N PHE A 130 19.17 8.29 -2.40
CA PHE A 130 19.50 9.46 -3.21
C PHE A 130 19.77 10.74 -2.38
N ALA A 131 19.74 10.64 -1.06
CA ALA A 131 20.02 11.72 -0.10
C ALA A 131 19.20 13.00 -0.34
N THR A 132 17.92 12.86 -0.76
CA THR A 132 17.03 13.98 -1.10
C THR A 132 15.57 13.66 -0.72
N LEU A 133 14.69 14.67 -0.77
CA LEU A 133 13.25 14.59 -0.46
C LEU A 133 12.96 14.16 0.98
N ILE A 134 13.94 14.28 1.86
CA ILE A 134 13.79 14.06 3.30
C ILE A 134 14.72 15.05 4.05
N PRO A 135 14.30 15.67 5.15
CA PRO A 135 15.16 16.51 5.97
C PRO A 135 16.39 15.75 6.49
N LYS A 136 17.53 16.45 6.54
CA LYS A 136 18.80 15.88 7.01
C LYS A 136 19.02 16.08 8.51
N ASP A 137 18.46 17.14 9.08
CA ASP A 137 18.53 17.40 10.50
C ASP A 137 17.64 16.43 11.29
N PRO A 138 18.02 16.02 12.51
CA PRO A 138 17.29 15.03 13.27
C PRO A 138 15.83 15.41 13.59
N ALA A 139 15.55 16.67 13.85
CA ALA A 139 14.22 17.14 14.22
C ALA A 139 13.27 17.08 13.01
N GLY A 140 13.66 17.68 11.88
CA GLY A 140 12.87 17.66 10.64
C GLY A 140 12.68 16.24 10.12
N ARG A 141 13.72 15.39 10.20
CA ARG A 141 13.62 13.99 9.80
C ARG A 141 12.62 13.23 10.67
N THR A 142 12.64 13.47 11.99
CA THR A 142 11.69 12.82 12.92
C THR A 142 10.26 13.24 12.62
N GLU A 143 10.02 14.52 12.37
CA GLU A 143 8.71 15.04 12.00
C GLU A 143 8.22 14.42 10.68
N CYS A 144 9.03 14.43 9.65
CA CYS A 144 8.73 13.81 8.36
C CYS A 144 8.36 12.31 8.50
N LEU A 145 9.12 11.55 9.30
CA LEU A 145 8.83 10.15 9.55
C LEU A 145 7.56 9.97 10.37
N SER A 146 7.26 10.86 11.31
CA SER A 146 6.01 10.81 12.07
C SER A 146 4.79 10.91 11.14
N TRP A 147 4.82 11.85 10.19
CA TRP A 147 3.77 11.99 9.20
C TRP A 147 3.72 10.82 8.20
N LEU A 148 4.86 10.29 7.80
CA LEU A 148 4.91 9.10 6.95
C LEU A 148 4.26 7.90 7.65
N PHE A 149 4.61 7.62 8.91
CA PHE A 149 4.01 6.53 9.67
C PHE A 149 2.54 6.77 10.01
N TRP A 150 2.16 8.03 10.29
CA TRP A 150 0.76 8.40 10.44
C TRP A 150 -0.04 8.06 9.17
N GLN A 151 0.46 8.44 7.99
CA GLN A 151 -0.18 8.12 6.72
C GLN A 151 -0.28 6.61 6.52
N MET A 152 0.79 5.85 6.78
CA MET A 152 0.79 4.40 6.62
C MET A 152 -0.16 3.69 7.58
N GLY A 153 -0.28 4.15 8.81
CA GLY A 153 -1.19 3.60 9.81
C GLY A 153 -2.65 4.02 9.61
N SER A 154 -2.90 5.16 9.00
CA SER A 154 -4.22 5.78 8.90
C SER A 154 -4.92 5.54 7.55
N ALA A 155 -4.18 5.49 6.44
CA ALA A 155 -4.75 5.30 5.10
C ALA A 155 -5.66 4.06 4.96
N PRO A 156 -5.38 2.92 5.61
CA PRO A 156 -6.27 1.77 5.57
C PRO A 156 -7.69 2.03 6.07
N TYR A 157 -7.88 2.97 7.00
CA TYR A 157 -9.22 3.36 7.47
C TYR A 157 -10.04 4.09 6.41
N LEU A 158 -9.39 4.87 5.54
CA LEU A 158 -10.07 5.58 4.45
C LEU A 158 -10.51 4.60 3.35
N GLY A 159 -9.59 3.85 2.77
CA GLY A 159 -9.86 2.96 1.64
C GLY A 159 -10.45 1.63 2.06
N GLY A 160 -9.80 0.93 2.98
CA GLY A 160 -10.17 -0.42 3.43
C GLY A 160 -11.30 -0.43 4.44
N GLY A 161 -11.45 0.63 5.24
CA GLY A 161 -12.53 0.80 6.20
C GLY A 161 -13.72 1.55 5.59
N PHE A 162 -13.66 2.89 5.61
CA PHE A 162 -14.76 3.75 5.14
C PHE A 162 -15.14 3.46 3.71
N GLY A 163 -14.19 3.53 2.76
CA GLY A 163 -14.47 3.31 1.35
C GLY A 163 -15.09 1.94 1.07
N HIS A 164 -14.59 0.90 1.75
CA HIS A 164 -15.14 -0.45 1.60
C HIS A 164 -16.61 -0.51 2.05
N PHE A 165 -16.91 -0.16 3.28
CA PHE A 165 -18.27 -0.32 3.83
C PHE A 165 -19.26 0.69 3.27
N TYR A 166 -18.82 1.92 2.96
CA TYR A 166 -19.69 2.95 2.39
C TYR A 166 -20.00 2.70 0.90
N ALA A 167 -19.00 2.36 0.09
CA ALA A 167 -19.14 2.28 -1.36
C ALA A 167 -19.21 0.84 -1.89
N TYR A 168 -18.31 -0.05 -1.46
CA TYR A 168 -18.03 -1.31 -2.16
C TYR A 168 -18.68 -2.55 -1.54
N ALA A 169 -18.92 -2.56 -0.22
CA ALA A 169 -19.56 -3.70 0.44
C ALA A 169 -20.96 -3.98 -0.15
N PRO A 170 -21.29 -5.24 -0.41
CA PRO A 170 -22.61 -5.63 -0.96
C PRO A 170 -23.73 -5.31 0.02
N GLU A 171 -23.46 -5.37 1.32
CA GLU A 171 -24.41 -5.04 2.38
C GLU A 171 -24.06 -3.69 3.00
N LYS A 172 -25.08 -2.84 3.20
CA LYS A 172 -24.92 -1.54 3.85
C LYS A 172 -25.26 -1.69 5.33
N LEU A 173 -24.22 -1.81 6.15
CA LEU A 173 -24.34 -1.97 7.59
C LEU A 173 -24.06 -0.63 8.27
N PRO A 174 -25.03 -0.05 9.02
CA PRO A 174 -24.86 1.27 9.65
C PRO A 174 -23.65 1.33 10.58
N TYR A 175 -23.48 0.33 11.46
CA TYR A 175 -22.43 0.35 12.46
C TYR A 175 -21.00 0.50 11.89
N PRO A 176 -20.51 -0.34 10.98
CA PRO A 176 -19.17 -0.14 10.40
C PRO A 176 -19.09 1.14 9.56
N ILE A 177 -20.16 1.53 8.85
CA ILE A 177 -20.18 2.80 8.09
C ILE A 177 -19.96 3.97 9.04
N ASP A 178 -20.72 4.08 10.12
CA ASP A 178 -20.61 5.16 11.09
C ASP A 178 -19.24 5.17 11.79
N ARG A 179 -18.77 3.99 12.23
CA ARG A 179 -17.49 3.83 12.90
C ARG A 179 -16.31 4.30 12.04
N PHE A 180 -16.27 3.89 10.76
CA PHE A 180 -15.20 4.27 9.85
C PHE A 180 -15.35 5.70 9.31
N THR A 181 -16.57 6.22 9.16
CA THR A 181 -16.81 7.61 8.81
C THR A 181 -16.27 8.55 9.89
N MET A 182 -16.54 8.24 11.16
CA MET A 182 -16.04 9.04 12.27
C MET A 182 -14.50 9.09 12.30
N GLU A 183 -13.85 7.95 12.12
CA GLU A 183 -12.39 7.89 12.10
C GLU A 183 -11.80 8.61 10.87
N THR A 184 -12.41 8.46 9.71
CA THR A 184 -11.99 9.18 8.50
C THR A 184 -12.09 10.70 8.68
N LYS A 185 -13.19 11.20 9.24
CA LYS A 185 -13.35 12.62 9.55
C LYS A 185 -12.30 13.13 10.53
N ARG A 186 -12.01 12.34 11.58
CA ARG A 186 -10.97 12.69 12.55
C ARG A 186 -9.58 12.80 11.89
N GLN A 187 -9.25 11.89 11.01
CA GLN A 187 -7.96 11.91 10.29
C GLN A 187 -7.87 13.11 9.35
N LEU A 188 -8.95 13.43 8.63
CA LEU A 188 -9.00 14.61 7.77
C LEU A 188 -8.89 15.91 8.58
N ASP A 189 -9.50 15.99 9.75
CA ASP A 189 -9.37 17.15 10.65
C ASP A 189 -7.91 17.32 11.14
N VAL A 190 -7.22 16.22 11.44
CA VAL A 190 -5.78 16.27 11.80
C VAL A 190 -4.96 16.84 10.65
N LEU A 191 -5.21 16.38 9.43
CA LEU A 191 -4.50 16.86 8.23
C LEU A 191 -4.83 18.32 7.93
N ASP A 192 -6.11 18.72 8.03
CA ASP A 192 -6.57 20.08 7.79
C ASP A 192 -5.92 21.08 8.76
N ARG A 193 -5.84 20.74 10.05
CA ARG A 193 -5.15 21.55 11.06
C ARG A 193 -3.67 21.70 10.77
N GLN A 194 -2.99 20.63 10.38
CA GLN A 194 -1.58 20.70 10.00
C GLN A 194 -1.37 21.62 8.80
N LEU A 195 -2.19 21.49 7.77
CA LEU A 195 -2.08 22.28 6.55
C LEU A 195 -2.55 23.73 6.72
N ALA A 196 -3.31 24.05 7.76
CA ALA A 196 -3.64 25.44 8.11
C ALA A 196 -2.41 26.25 8.57
N GLU A 197 -1.42 25.58 9.16
CA GLU A 197 -0.21 26.21 9.71
C GLU A 197 1.05 25.95 8.87
N HIS A 198 1.03 24.92 8.03
CA HIS A 198 2.17 24.45 7.25
C HIS A 198 1.80 24.24 5.79
N SER A 199 2.72 24.54 4.88
CA SER A 199 2.52 24.31 3.44
C SER A 199 2.50 22.83 3.05
N TYR A 200 3.05 21.99 3.92
CA TYR A 200 3.16 20.53 3.73
C TYR A 200 3.04 19.80 5.05
N VAL A 201 2.89 18.49 4.99
CA VAL A 201 3.00 17.55 6.12
C VAL A 201 4.36 16.87 6.14
#